data_db284f576d4488c7b957162f1ecc26bf
#
_entry.id   db284f576d4488c7b957162f1ecc26bf
#
_cell.length_a   1.000
_cell.length_b   1.000
_cell.length_c   1.000
_cell.angle_alpha   90.00
_cell.angle_beta   90.00
_cell.angle_gamma   90.00
#
_symmetry.space_group_name_H-M   'P 1'
#
loop_
_entity.id
_entity.type
_entity.pdbx_description
1 polymer ?
#
loop_
_entity_poly.entity_id
_entity_poly.type
_entity_poly.pdbx_seq_one_letter_code
_entity_poly.pdbx_strand_id
1 'polypeptide(L)'
;MRARLAGPQFAFARIGRHSSRPCYLYPSVPIPSGRSLPRVETMWDYCANSLDVAHLRGATYGDVRVMHIRQRNLTTKNRRVGTLGQTESVGLGIRVIVNGAWGFASTDQLTGEGVAACAAQAVTIARASALARKQAVRLVPEAAYVDSWQGPCLKDPFEIPLEAQLNLLLAADAAMHKVKGVTLSETDMQFRKIDSWFASSAGSKIHQRRVISGCGLVATSFKDDGIQKRSYPNSFGGQHILGGYELVEFLELLEHAPQTAEESVALHSAPQCPAKIGTIILGGSQLGLQIHESIGHPIELDRVLGQEANFAGTSFLTLDQLNHLRYASPIVNVVADARSEHGPGLGTFAYDDEGVPAQCIDIIRDGEFRGYLSSRETAELIGLGRSGGTMRTEGWNRLPMIRMTNVSLRPGPWTLENLLADTDEAILMDTNRSWSIDDRRYQFQFSTEIGWEIKGGKKMRMIKNPSYSGITTEFWNSCDAICGTDDWVLWGTPNCGKGQPMQTMGTGHGASPARFRNVKIGAAFSSE
;
A
#
# COMPACT_ATOMS: atom_id res chain seq x y z
N MET A 1 31.70 11.04 17.02
CA MET A 1 30.36 11.43 16.58
C MET A 1 29.62 10.17 16.16
N ARG A 2 28.73 9.68 17.00
CA ARG A 2 27.97 8.43 16.74
C ARG A 2 26.64 8.81 16.07
N ALA A 3 26.57 8.75 14.75
CA ALA A 3 25.31 8.83 14.04
C ALA A 3 24.58 7.48 14.19
N ARG A 4 23.51 7.46 14.94
CA ARG A 4 22.58 6.33 15.02
C ARG A 4 21.84 6.23 13.69
N LEU A 5 22.14 5.21 12.91
CA LEU A 5 21.34 4.77 11.76
C LEU A 5 20.22 3.87 12.29
N ALA A 6 19.26 4.44 13.03
CA ALA A 6 18.00 3.78 13.32
C ALA A 6 16.98 4.32 12.32
N GLY A 7 16.48 3.47 11.45
CA GLY A 7 15.21 3.74 10.75
C GLY A 7 14.09 3.88 11.78
N PRO A 8 12.99 4.59 11.46
CA PRO A 8 11.94 4.87 12.43
C PRO A 8 11.29 3.57 12.93
N GLN A 9 11.50 3.26 14.19
CA GLN A 9 10.85 2.14 14.89
C GLN A 9 9.43 2.57 15.28
N PHE A 10 8.42 1.96 14.67
CA PHE A 10 7.03 2.07 15.13
C PHE A 10 6.78 1.15 16.34
N ALA A 11 7.40 1.46 17.47
CA ALA A 11 7.01 0.85 18.75
C ALA A 11 5.98 1.76 19.40
N PHE A 12 4.72 1.36 19.46
CA PHE A 12 3.71 2.01 20.30
C PHE A 12 4.01 1.72 21.77
N ALA A 13 4.91 2.51 22.38
CA ALA A 13 5.09 2.53 23.82
C ALA A 13 3.89 3.23 24.49
N ARG A 14 3.40 2.67 25.57
CA ARG A 14 2.37 3.24 26.44
C ARG A 14 2.76 4.65 26.86
N ILE A 15 2.03 5.66 26.39
CA ILE A 15 2.25 7.07 26.77
C ILE A 15 1.57 7.31 28.12
N GLY A 16 2.39 7.57 29.14
CA GLY A 16 1.98 8.11 30.42
C GLY A 16 1.54 9.57 30.27
N ARG A 17 0.51 9.94 31.06
CA ARG A 17 -0.03 11.30 31.16
C ARG A 17 1.03 12.29 31.65
N HIS A 18 1.23 13.43 30.97
CA HIS A 18 1.58 14.69 31.66
C HIS A 18 1.35 15.98 30.83
N SER A 19 0.72 16.91 31.53
CA SER A 19 0.76 18.39 31.54
C SER A 19 0.35 19.22 30.32
N SER A 20 -0.70 19.95 30.57
CA SER A 20 -1.32 21.07 29.86
C SER A 20 -0.40 22.29 29.70
N ARG A 21 -0.32 22.86 28.47
CA ARG A 21 0.04 24.25 28.20
C ARG A 21 -0.99 24.86 27.22
N PRO A 22 -1.25 26.18 27.27
CA PRO A 22 -2.42 26.77 26.64
C PRO A 22 -2.29 26.95 25.13
N CYS A 23 -3.37 26.60 24.41
CA CYS A 23 -3.57 26.87 23.00
C CYS A 23 -3.79 28.36 22.74
N TYR A 24 -3.04 28.90 21.79
CA TYR A 24 -3.39 30.19 21.16
C TYR A 24 -4.50 29.97 20.14
N LEU A 25 -5.62 30.66 20.31
CA LEU A 25 -6.76 30.70 19.39
C LEU A 25 -6.42 31.59 18.19
N TYR A 26 -6.41 31.05 16.99
CA TYR A 26 -6.44 31.79 15.73
C TYR A 26 -7.85 31.79 15.13
N PRO A 27 -8.30 32.89 14.50
CA PRO A 27 -9.64 32.96 13.94
C PRO A 27 -9.79 32.06 12.72
N SER A 28 -10.86 31.27 12.73
CA SER A 28 -11.24 30.36 11.64
C SER A 28 -11.76 31.13 10.43
N VAL A 29 -11.18 30.87 9.25
CA VAL A 29 -11.77 31.29 7.97
C VAL A 29 -12.87 30.28 7.62
N PRO A 30 -14.13 30.69 7.34
CA PRO A 30 -15.19 29.77 6.97
C PRO A 30 -14.95 29.22 5.57
N ILE A 31 -14.79 27.89 5.47
CA ILE A 31 -14.88 27.16 4.19
C ILE A 31 -16.36 27.10 3.81
N PRO A 32 -16.76 27.32 2.52
CA PRO A 32 -18.15 27.23 2.13
C PRO A 32 -18.72 25.85 2.53
N SER A 33 -19.77 25.85 3.34
CA SER A 33 -20.46 24.66 3.82
C SER A 33 -21.08 23.89 2.65
N GLY A 34 -20.42 22.80 2.24
CA GLY A 34 -21.01 21.79 1.39
C GLY A 34 -22.24 21.15 2.04
N ARG A 35 -23.08 20.53 1.27
CA ARG A 35 -24.30 19.83 1.68
C ARG A 35 -24.07 19.07 2.99
N SER A 36 -24.91 19.27 3.99
CA SER A 36 -24.88 18.50 5.24
C SER A 36 -24.98 17.02 4.91
N LEU A 37 -24.06 16.22 5.46
CA LEU A 37 -24.13 14.77 5.30
C LEU A 37 -25.47 14.23 5.79
N PRO A 38 -26.09 13.26 5.08
CA PRO A 38 -27.21 12.52 5.61
C PRO A 38 -26.86 11.90 6.96
N ARG A 39 -27.82 11.77 7.87
CA ARG A 39 -27.60 11.12 9.17
C ARG A 39 -27.17 9.66 8.97
N VAL A 40 -26.39 9.11 9.90
CA VAL A 40 -25.90 7.71 9.85
C VAL A 40 -27.07 6.71 9.68
N GLU A 41 -28.19 6.95 10.32
CA GLU A 41 -29.43 6.16 10.17
C GLU A 41 -29.90 6.12 8.71
N THR A 42 -29.83 7.25 8.01
CA THR A 42 -30.20 7.37 6.59
C THR A 42 -29.30 6.53 5.67
N MET A 43 -28.00 6.33 6.02
CA MET A 43 -27.11 5.48 5.21
C MET A 43 -27.55 4.01 5.22
N TRP A 44 -27.99 3.52 6.38
CA TRP A 44 -28.55 2.17 6.49
C TRP A 44 -29.89 2.00 5.75
N ASP A 45 -30.73 3.05 5.72
CA ASP A 45 -31.98 3.05 4.96
C ASP A 45 -31.71 2.96 3.46
N TYR A 46 -30.67 3.64 2.94
CA TYR A 46 -30.27 3.51 1.54
C TYR A 46 -29.77 2.10 1.22
N CYS A 47 -28.99 1.49 2.11
CA CYS A 47 -28.57 0.09 1.95
C CYS A 47 -29.78 -0.86 1.92
N ALA A 48 -30.70 -0.74 2.87
CA ALA A 48 -31.88 -1.59 2.96
C ALA A 48 -32.77 -1.45 1.70
N ASN A 49 -33.12 -0.21 1.32
CA ASN A 49 -33.92 0.05 0.12
C ASN A 49 -33.29 -0.56 -1.14
N SER A 50 -31.97 -0.39 -1.31
CA SER A 50 -31.26 -0.96 -2.47
C SER A 50 -31.33 -2.49 -2.51
N LEU A 51 -31.14 -3.15 -1.37
CA LEU A 51 -31.21 -4.62 -1.27
C LEU A 51 -32.63 -5.13 -1.50
N ASP A 52 -33.64 -4.46 -0.93
CA ASP A 52 -35.04 -4.81 -1.11
C ASP A 52 -35.46 -4.72 -2.58
N VAL A 53 -35.11 -3.62 -3.27
CA VAL A 53 -35.40 -3.46 -4.70
C VAL A 53 -34.71 -4.54 -5.53
N ALA A 54 -33.44 -4.85 -5.23
CA ALA A 54 -32.71 -5.90 -5.92
C ALA A 54 -33.35 -7.28 -5.73
N HIS A 55 -33.75 -7.61 -4.49
CA HIS A 55 -34.42 -8.86 -4.15
C HIS A 55 -35.78 -8.99 -4.86
N LEU A 56 -36.64 -7.98 -4.78
CA LEU A 56 -37.93 -7.93 -5.46
C LEU A 56 -37.82 -8.08 -6.98
N ARG A 57 -36.66 -7.72 -7.56
CA ARG A 57 -36.36 -7.88 -8.98
C ARG A 57 -35.64 -9.19 -9.31
N GLY A 58 -35.50 -10.13 -8.37
CA GLY A 58 -35.00 -11.48 -8.56
C GLY A 58 -33.47 -11.64 -8.39
N ALA A 59 -32.82 -10.76 -7.66
CA ALA A 59 -31.45 -11.00 -7.23
C ALA A 59 -31.39 -12.11 -6.18
N THR A 60 -30.50 -13.07 -6.39
CA THR A 60 -30.25 -14.18 -5.45
C THR A 60 -29.22 -13.82 -4.37
N TYR A 61 -28.42 -12.79 -4.62
CA TYR A 61 -27.48 -12.18 -3.70
C TYR A 61 -27.32 -10.69 -4.05
N GLY A 62 -27.07 -9.87 -3.06
CA GLY A 62 -26.68 -8.47 -3.23
C GLY A 62 -25.83 -7.99 -2.06
N ASP A 63 -24.89 -7.11 -2.36
CA ASP A 63 -24.16 -6.30 -1.38
C ASP A 63 -24.13 -4.83 -1.80
N VAL A 64 -24.15 -3.96 -0.82
CA VAL A 64 -24.20 -2.51 -0.97
C VAL A 64 -23.10 -1.87 -0.14
N ARG A 65 -22.44 -0.89 -0.72
CA ARG A 65 -21.47 -0.04 -0.01
C ARG A 65 -21.85 1.42 -0.21
N VAL A 66 -22.13 2.10 0.89
CA VAL A 66 -22.16 3.56 0.93
C VAL A 66 -20.82 4.03 1.44
N MET A 67 -20.17 4.97 0.75
CA MET A 67 -18.88 5.49 1.19
C MET A 67 -18.90 7.00 1.17
N HIS A 68 -18.38 7.60 2.26
CA HIS A 68 -18.05 9.01 2.34
C HIS A 68 -16.52 9.13 2.39
N ILE A 69 -15.94 9.81 1.42
CA ILE A 69 -14.49 9.93 1.26
C ILE A 69 -14.11 11.40 1.26
N ARG A 70 -13.21 11.79 2.17
CA ARG A 70 -12.56 13.11 2.19
C ARG A 70 -11.08 12.93 1.92
N GLN A 71 -10.51 13.77 1.05
CA GLN A 71 -9.09 13.73 0.71
C GLN A 71 -8.51 15.15 0.79
N ARG A 72 -7.25 15.23 1.22
CA ARG A 72 -6.45 16.46 1.18
C ARG A 72 -5.07 16.12 0.67
N ASN A 73 -4.61 16.83 -0.38
CA ASN A 73 -3.31 16.68 -0.99
C ASN A 73 -2.59 18.02 -0.97
N LEU A 74 -1.42 18.07 -0.37
CA LEU A 74 -0.59 19.24 -0.26
C LEU A 74 0.80 18.91 -0.79
N THR A 75 1.31 19.74 -1.69
CA THR A 75 2.71 19.62 -2.15
C THR A 75 3.38 20.98 -2.16
N THR A 76 4.69 20.98 -1.96
CA THR A 76 5.52 22.15 -2.26
C THR A 76 6.59 21.78 -3.26
N LYS A 77 7.10 22.80 -3.96
CA LYS A 77 8.16 22.67 -4.95
C LYS A 77 8.98 23.95 -4.99
N ASN A 78 10.28 23.85 -4.76
CA ASN A 78 11.18 24.99 -4.76
C ASN A 78 10.66 26.16 -3.92
N ARG A 79 10.24 25.90 -2.69
CA ARG A 79 9.74 26.86 -1.69
C ARG A 79 8.42 27.53 -2.08
N ARG A 80 7.66 26.92 -2.96
CA ARG A 80 6.33 27.40 -3.36
C ARG A 80 5.30 26.29 -3.19
N VAL A 81 4.09 26.66 -2.86
CA VAL A 81 2.97 25.72 -2.87
C VAL A 81 2.75 25.22 -4.31
N GLY A 82 2.82 23.92 -4.52
CA GLY A 82 2.56 23.26 -5.79
C GLY A 82 1.08 22.88 -5.91
N THR A 83 0.60 22.05 -5.00
CA THR A 83 -0.79 21.61 -4.94
C THR A 83 -1.39 21.93 -3.59
N LEU A 84 -2.62 22.43 -3.62
CA LEU A 84 -3.51 22.53 -2.48
C LEU A 84 -4.87 22.02 -2.94
N GLY A 85 -5.13 20.74 -2.71
CA GLY A 85 -6.36 20.09 -3.13
C GLY A 85 -7.11 19.50 -1.94
N GLN A 86 -8.42 19.76 -1.88
CA GLN A 86 -9.32 19.06 -0.98
C GLN A 86 -10.54 18.63 -1.75
N THR A 87 -10.90 17.36 -1.62
CA THR A 87 -12.07 16.79 -2.27
C THR A 87 -12.91 16.03 -1.26
N GLU A 88 -14.20 15.98 -1.53
CA GLU A 88 -15.16 15.22 -0.75
C GLU A 88 -16.14 14.54 -1.72
N SER A 89 -16.42 13.26 -1.50
CA SER A 89 -17.38 12.50 -2.28
C SER A 89 -18.17 11.57 -1.41
N VAL A 90 -19.45 11.42 -1.72
CA VAL A 90 -20.34 10.45 -1.07
C VAL A 90 -21.17 9.78 -2.15
N GLY A 91 -21.39 8.48 -2.00
CA GLY A 91 -22.22 7.71 -2.95
C GLY A 91 -22.38 6.27 -2.54
N LEU A 92 -23.15 5.55 -3.33
CA LEU A 92 -23.53 4.16 -3.13
C LEU A 92 -23.13 3.32 -4.35
N GLY A 93 -22.54 2.15 -4.11
CA GLY A 93 -22.36 1.09 -5.10
C GLY A 93 -23.05 -0.18 -4.66
N ILE A 94 -23.75 -0.83 -5.59
CA ILE A 94 -24.44 -2.10 -5.36
C ILE A 94 -23.97 -3.16 -6.35
N ARG A 95 -23.64 -4.36 -5.84
CA ARG A 95 -23.45 -5.59 -6.63
C ARG A 95 -24.61 -6.55 -6.41
N VAL A 96 -25.05 -7.21 -7.47
CA VAL A 96 -26.08 -8.23 -7.39
C VAL A 96 -25.74 -9.44 -8.25
N ILE A 97 -26.20 -10.63 -7.83
CA ILE A 97 -26.19 -11.84 -8.65
C ILE A 97 -27.61 -12.11 -9.12
N VAL A 98 -27.79 -12.17 -10.44
CA VAL A 98 -29.05 -12.58 -11.07
C VAL A 98 -28.73 -13.62 -12.14
N ASN A 99 -29.44 -14.74 -12.11
CA ASN A 99 -29.21 -15.86 -13.05
C ASN A 99 -27.73 -16.30 -13.09
N GLY A 100 -27.04 -16.25 -11.96
CA GLY A 100 -25.62 -16.66 -11.85
C GLY A 100 -24.63 -15.70 -12.52
N ALA A 101 -24.95 -14.44 -12.71
CA ALA A 101 -24.03 -13.42 -13.21
C ALA A 101 -24.05 -12.16 -12.36
N TRP A 102 -22.90 -11.49 -12.27
CA TRP A 102 -22.78 -10.22 -11.59
C TRP A 102 -23.35 -9.06 -12.40
N GLY A 103 -23.98 -8.12 -11.69
CA GLY A 103 -24.26 -6.77 -12.15
C GLY A 103 -23.85 -5.76 -11.09
N PHE A 104 -23.34 -4.62 -11.54
CA PHE A 104 -22.92 -3.52 -10.68
C PHE A 104 -23.48 -2.20 -11.22
N ALA A 105 -23.94 -1.36 -10.30
CA ALA A 105 -24.27 0.04 -10.58
C ALA A 105 -23.90 0.90 -9.36
N SER A 106 -23.76 2.20 -9.59
CA SER A 106 -23.41 3.16 -8.55
C SER A 106 -24.09 4.51 -8.77
N THR A 107 -24.32 5.26 -7.70
CA THR A 107 -24.94 6.59 -7.74
C THR A 107 -24.44 7.48 -6.62
N ASP A 108 -24.34 8.78 -6.88
CA ASP A 108 -24.17 9.85 -5.90
C ASP A 108 -25.52 10.51 -5.51
N GLN A 109 -26.60 10.10 -6.14
CA GLN A 109 -27.95 10.56 -5.83
C GLN A 109 -28.51 9.76 -4.65
N LEU A 110 -28.10 10.12 -3.43
CA LEU A 110 -28.52 9.47 -2.20
C LEU A 110 -29.94 9.95 -1.78
N THR A 111 -30.92 9.52 -2.55
CA THR A 111 -32.36 9.63 -2.28
C THR A 111 -33.01 8.27 -2.39
N GLY A 112 -34.19 8.06 -1.78
CA GLY A 112 -34.90 6.78 -1.88
C GLY A 112 -35.14 6.34 -3.33
N GLU A 113 -35.48 7.27 -4.23
CA GLU A 113 -35.67 7.00 -5.66
C GLU A 113 -34.35 6.72 -6.37
N GLY A 114 -33.30 7.53 -6.12
CA GLY A 114 -31.98 7.38 -6.76
C GLY A 114 -31.33 6.04 -6.45
N VAL A 115 -31.36 5.58 -5.19
CA VAL A 115 -30.78 4.29 -4.80
C VAL A 115 -31.61 3.12 -5.31
N ALA A 116 -32.94 3.26 -5.39
CA ALA A 116 -33.83 2.25 -5.97
C ALA A 116 -33.59 2.09 -7.49
N ALA A 117 -33.42 3.20 -8.21
CA ALA A 117 -33.08 3.20 -9.64
C ALA A 117 -31.71 2.56 -9.88
N CYS A 118 -30.72 2.86 -9.05
CA CYS A 118 -29.38 2.26 -9.10
C CYS A 118 -29.45 0.73 -8.91
N ALA A 119 -30.19 0.24 -7.92
CA ALA A 119 -30.38 -1.19 -7.69
C ALA A 119 -31.06 -1.89 -8.87
N ALA A 120 -32.10 -1.25 -9.45
CA ALA A 120 -32.78 -1.77 -10.63
C ALA A 120 -31.85 -1.87 -11.84
N GLN A 121 -30.94 -0.89 -12.02
CA GLN A 121 -29.92 -0.89 -13.06
C GLN A 121 -28.93 -2.04 -12.88
N ALA A 122 -28.43 -2.26 -11.66
CA ALA A 122 -27.54 -3.37 -11.34
C ALA A 122 -28.17 -4.74 -11.71
N VAL A 123 -29.46 -4.94 -11.40
CA VAL A 123 -30.21 -6.14 -11.78
C VAL A 123 -30.30 -6.29 -13.31
N THR A 124 -30.55 -5.20 -14.02
CA THR A 124 -30.62 -5.21 -15.49
C THR A 124 -29.27 -5.60 -16.10
N ILE A 125 -28.18 -5.05 -15.59
CA ILE A 125 -26.81 -5.40 -16.00
C ILE A 125 -26.51 -6.88 -15.71
N ALA A 126 -26.88 -7.39 -14.52
CA ALA A 126 -26.68 -8.80 -14.19
C ALA A 126 -27.40 -9.74 -15.15
N ARG A 127 -28.67 -9.41 -15.51
CA ARG A 127 -29.44 -10.20 -16.50
C ARG A 127 -28.78 -10.20 -17.87
N ALA A 128 -28.28 -9.06 -18.33
CA ALA A 128 -27.55 -8.96 -19.61
C ALA A 128 -26.24 -9.77 -19.55
N SER A 129 -25.48 -9.64 -18.47
CA SER A 129 -24.24 -10.41 -18.25
C SER A 129 -24.48 -11.92 -18.22
N ALA A 130 -25.64 -12.37 -17.73
CA ALA A 130 -26.01 -13.77 -17.69
C ALA A 130 -26.14 -14.41 -19.08
N LEU A 131 -26.39 -13.64 -20.13
CA LEU A 131 -26.48 -14.13 -21.51
C LEU A 131 -25.08 -14.51 -22.07
N ALA A 132 -24.03 -13.88 -21.57
CA ALA A 132 -22.65 -14.11 -22.03
C ALA A 132 -21.79 -14.92 -21.04
N ARG A 133 -22.32 -15.30 -19.89
CA ARG A 133 -21.52 -16.00 -18.88
C ARG A 133 -21.10 -17.40 -19.35
N LYS A 134 -19.85 -17.75 -19.09
CA LYS A 134 -19.33 -19.10 -19.33
C LYS A 134 -19.66 -20.06 -18.17
N GLN A 135 -19.65 -19.55 -16.96
CA GLN A 135 -19.89 -20.28 -15.72
C GLN A 135 -20.75 -19.44 -14.77
N ALA A 136 -21.60 -20.09 -13.99
CA ALA A 136 -22.39 -19.39 -12.98
C ALA A 136 -21.51 -18.99 -11.79
N VAL A 137 -21.66 -17.75 -11.34
CA VAL A 137 -21.03 -17.26 -10.12
C VAL A 137 -21.58 -18.03 -8.92
N ARG A 138 -20.66 -18.54 -8.11
CA ARG A 138 -20.93 -19.14 -6.80
C ARG A 138 -20.03 -18.47 -5.76
N LEU A 139 -20.52 -18.33 -4.54
CA LEU A 139 -19.79 -17.72 -3.45
C LEU A 139 -19.62 -18.74 -2.33
N VAL A 140 -18.40 -18.90 -1.80
CA VAL A 140 -18.25 -19.63 -0.53
C VAL A 140 -19.12 -18.96 0.55
N PRO A 141 -19.76 -19.75 1.42
CA PRO A 141 -20.53 -19.21 2.53
C PRO A 141 -19.67 -18.32 3.44
N GLU A 142 -20.27 -17.26 3.95
CA GLU A 142 -19.69 -16.41 4.99
C GLU A 142 -20.77 -16.02 5.98
N ALA A 143 -20.44 -15.93 7.26
CA ALA A 143 -21.38 -15.54 8.30
C ALA A 143 -21.82 -14.08 8.11
N ALA A 144 -23.00 -13.75 8.63
CA ALA A 144 -23.44 -12.37 8.72
C ALA A 144 -22.81 -11.69 9.94
N TYR A 145 -22.28 -10.49 9.75
CA TYR A 145 -21.67 -9.69 10.82
C TYR A 145 -22.41 -8.37 10.96
N VAL A 146 -22.70 -8.00 12.21
CA VAL A 146 -23.23 -6.68 12.57
C VAL A 146 -22.21 -6.03 13.49
N ASP A 147 -21.44 -5.09 12.95
CA ASP A 147 -20.26 -4.57 13.64
C ASP A 147 -19.92 -3.13 13.23
N SER A 148 -19.14 -2.46 14.07
CA SER A 148 -18.58 -1.15 13.80
C SER A 148 -17.14 -1.11 14.24
N TRP A 149 -16.25 -0.68 13.34
CA TRP A 149 -14.83 -0.59 13.57
C TRP A 149 -14.27 0.77 13.17
N GLN A 150 -13.32 1.23 13.96
CA GLN A 150 -12.55 2.43 13.65
C GLN A 150 -11.07 2.11 13.70
N GLY A 151 -10.35 2.40 12.61
CA GLY A 151 -8.91 2.33 12.56
C GLY A 151 -8.24 3.32 13.52
N PRO A 152 -7.00 3.04 13.94
CA PRO A 152 -6.25 3.93 14.81
C PRO A 152 -6.09 5.32 14.18
N CYS A 153 -6.35 6.36 14.98
CA CYS A 153 -6.15 7.76 14.61
C CYS A 153 -6.13 8.57 15.90
N LEU A 154 -4.96 9.08 16.28
CA LEU A 154 -4.82 9.89 17.49
C LEU A 154 -5.18 11.36 17.23
N LYS A 155 -4.80 11.88 16.06
CA LYS A 155 -5.04 13.26 15.65
C LYS A 155 -5.66 13.28 14.25
N ASP A 156 -6.92 13.67 14.15
CA ASP A 156 -7.57 13.80 12.83
C ASP A 156 -6.86 14.87 11.99
N PRO A 157 -6.27 14.54 10.84
CA PRO A 157 -5.51 15.49 10.03
C PRO A 157 -6.40 16.59 9.43
N PHE A 158 -7.72 16.38 9.36
CA PHE A 158 -8.66 17.38 8.87
C PHE A 158 -9.01 18.44 9.93
N GLU A 159 -8.70 18.19 11.20
CA GLU A 159 -8.82 19.15 12.31
C GLU A 159 -7.54 19.99 12.49
N ILE A 160 -6.43 19.57 11.90
CA ILE A 160 -5.19 20.36 11.91
C ILE A 160 -5.32 21.54 10.93
N PRO A 161 -5.00 22.79 11.37
CA PRO A 161 -5.06 23.95 10.50
C PRO A 161 -4.23 23.76 9.23
N LEU A 162 -4.82 24.07 8.07
CA LEU A 162 -4.18 23.96 6.78
C LEU A 162 -2.87 24.76 6.70
N GLU A 163 -2.86 25.93 7.31
CA GLU A 163 -1.68 26.79 7.37
C GLU A 163 -0.52 26.11 8.11
N ALA A 164 -0.80 25.40 9.22
CA ALA A 164 0.22 24.67 9.97
C ALA A 164 0.83 23.53 9.13
N GLN A 165 0.00 22.80 8.38
CA GLN A 165 0.45 21.75 7.47
C GLN A 165 1.33 22.32 6.34
N LEU A 166 0.92 23.41 5.70
CA LEU A 166 1.69 24.06 4.64
C LEU A 166 3.00 24.67 5.15
N ASN A 167 2.98 25.29 6.33
CA ASN A 167 4.18 25.89 6.92
C ASN A 167 5.26 24.82 7.21
N LEU A 168 4.87 23.63 7.69
CA LEU A 168 5.79 22.52 7.88
C LEU A 168 6.44 22.09 6.55
N LEU A 169 5.62 21.89 5.50
CA LEU A 169 6.11 21.50 4.18
C LEU A 169 7.05 22.57 3.58
N LEU A 170 6.67 23.83 3.63
CA LEU A 170 7.48 24.96 3.13
C LEU A 170 8.80 25.10 3.91
N ALA A 171 8.78 24.85 5.22
CA ALA A 171 9.99 24.90 6.04
C ALA A 171 10.96 23.76 5.68
N ALA A 172 10.46 22.54 5.50
CA ALA A 172 11.28 21.39 5.07
C ALA A 172 11.82 21.57 3.65
N ASP A 173 10.99 22.05 2.72
CA ASP A 173 11.40 22.41 1.36
C ASP A 173 12.50 23.49 1.37
N ALA A 174 12.32 24.56 2.15
CA ALA A 174 13.33 25.61 2.28
C ALA A 174 14.65 25.10 2.90
N ALA A 175 14.58 24.16 3.85
CA ALA A 175 15.76 23.55 4.46
C ALA A 175 16.58 22.74 3.43
N MET A 176 15.91 21.93 2.59
CA MET A 176 16.56 21.22 1.48
C MET A 176 17.19 22.19 0.48
N HIS A 177 16.47 23.25 0.12
CA HIS A 177 16.91 24.22 -0.90
C HIS A 177 18.12 25.07 -0.48
N LYS A 178 18.40 25.17 0.82
CA LYS A 178 19.61 25.84 1.34
C LYS A 178 20.89 25.06 1.06
N VAL A 179 20.80 23.74 0.83
CA VAL A 179 21.97 22.90 0.53
C VAL A 179 22.47 23.22 -0.88
N LYS A 180 23.71 23.69 -0.96
CA LYS A 180 24.33 24.06 -2.25
C LYS A 180 24.41 22.85 -3.19
N GLY A 181 23.84 22.99 -4.38
CA GLY A 181 23.82 21.93 -5.40
C GLY A 181 22.47 21.24 -5.54
N VAL A 182 21.53 21.46 -4.64
CA VAL A 182 20.14 21.05 -4.83
C VAL A 182 19.50 21.93 -5.90
N THR A 183 18.90 21.30 -6.90
CA THR A 183 18.24 21.98 -8.02
C THR A 183 16.72 21.98 -7.85
N LEU A 184 16.20 20.91 -7.25
CA LEU A 184 14.75 20.74 -7.03
C LEU A 184 14.54 20.16 -5.64
N SER A 185 13.68 20.83 -4.88
CA SER A 185 13.18 20.38 -3.57
C SER A 185 11.66 20.23 -3.65
N GLU A 186 11.14 19.12 -3.17
CA GLU A 186 9.72 18.80 -3.20
C GLU A 186 9.30 18.17 -1.86
N THR A 187 8.10 18.51 -1.39
CA THR A 187 7.47 17.85 -0.24
C THR A 187 6.06 17.45 -0.58
N ASP A 188 5.58 16.37 0.02
CA ASP A 188 4.25 15.82 -0.18
C ASP A 188 3.59 15.52 1.17
N MET A 189 2.28 15.77 1.25
CA MET A 189 1.46 15.40 2.39
C MET A 189 0.06 15.05 1.90
N GLN A 190 -0.40 13.85 2.23
CA GLN A 190 -1.68 13.31 1.77
C GLN A 190 -2.48 12.77 2.94
N PHE A 191 -3.77 13.07 2.95
CA PHE A 191 -4.72 12.54 3.92
C PHE A 191 -5.97 12.03 3.23
N ARG A 192 -6.46 10.89 3.69
CA ARG A 192 -7.72 10.32 3.23
C ARG A 192 -8.51 9.79 4.41
N LYS A 193 -9.74 10.27 4.59
CA LYS A 193 -10.70 9.79 5.60
C LYS A 193 -11.85 9.10 4.88
N ILE A 194 -12.15 7.88 5.28
CA ILE A 194 -13.15 7.03 4.65
C ILE A 194 -14.09 6.53 5.73
N ASP A 195 -15.36 6.89 5.63
CA ASP A 195 -16.46 6.23 6.33
C ASP A 195 -17.18 5.32 5.34
N SER A 196 -17.34 4.04 5.67
CA SER A 196 -17.99 3.05 4.81
C SER A 196 -19.04 2.26 5.56
N TRP A 197 -20.22 2.13 4.94
CA TRP A 197 -21.34 1.31 5.40
C TRP A 197 -21.52 0.18 4.40
N PHE A 198 -21.35 -1.04 4.84
CA PHE A 198 -21.54 -2.25 4.05
C PHE A 198 -22.77 -2.99 4.54
N ALA A 199 -23.64 -3.41 3.64
CA ALA A 199 -24.73 -4.32 3.93
C ALA A 199 -24.84 -5.41 2.86
N SER A 200 -25.29 -6.61 3.24
CA SER A 200 -25.53 -7.70 2.30
C SER A 200 -26.88 -8.35 2.51
N SER A 201 -27.40 -8.99 1.45
CA SER A 201 -28.63 -9.80 1.53
C SER A 201 -28.49 -11.03 2.45
N ALA A 202 -27.25 -11.39 2.83
CA ALA A 202 -26.95 -12.40 3.84
C ALA A 202 -27.12 -11.90 5.29
N GLY A 203 -27.41 -10.59 5.49
CA GLY A 203 -27.70 -10.01 6.81
C GLY A 203 -26.54 -9.23 7.44
N SER A 204 -25.40 -9.09 6.77
CA SER A 204 -24.31 -8.26 7.31
C SER A 204 -24.68 -6.78 7.29
N LYS A 205 -24.25 -6.06 8.36
CA LYS A 205 -24.29 -4.59 8.51
C LYS A 205 -23.00 -4.13 9.19
N ILE A 206 -22.06 -3.59 8.42
CA ILE A 206 -20.71 -3.28 8.89
C ILE A 206 -20.41 -1.81 8.62
N HIS A 207 -20.06 -1.06 9.66
CA HIS A 207 -19.54 0.30 9.53
C HIS A 207 -18.06 0.33 9.82
N GLN A 208 -17.28 0.93 8.93
CA GLN A 208 -15.85 1.10 9.15
C GLN A 208 -15.42 2.54 8.90
N ARG A 209 -14.57 3.06 9.79
CA ARG A 209 -13.89 4.35 9.61
C ARG A 209 -12.38 4.14 9.51
N ARG A 210 -11.77 4.71 8.47
CA ARG A 210 -10.33 4.68 8.25
C ARG A 210 -9.81 6.08 8.01
N VAL A 211 -8.69 6.42 8.65
CA VAL A 211 -7.91 7.62 8.37
C VAL A 211 -6.55 7.17 7.87
N ILE A 212 -6.14 7.65 6.73
CA ILE A 212 -4.86 7.35 6.10
C ILE A 212 -4.08 8.66 6.03
N SER A 213 -2.84 8.62 6.48
CA SER A 213 -1.91 9.74 6.39
C SER A 213 -0.64 9.31 5.68
N GLY A 214 -0.10 10.22 4.89
CA GLY A 214 1.20 10.04 4.24
C GLY A 214 1.93 11.35 4.13
N CYS A 215 3.26 11.31 4.27
CA CYS A 215 4.10 12.47 3.96
C CYS A 215 5.55 12.07 3.71
N GLY A 216 6.25 12.96 3.01
CA GLY A 216 7.66 12.81 2.71
C GLY A 216 8.26 14.01 1.99
N LEU A 217 9.53 13.88 1.68
CA LEU A 217 10.28 14.90 0.95
C LEU A 217 11.25 14.28 -0.06
N VAL A 218 11.60 15.07 -1.07
CA VAL A 218 12.51 14.68 -2.14
C VAL A 218 13.45 15.84 -2.46
N ALA A 219 14.75 15.55 -2.45
CA ALA A 219 15.79 16.45 -2.95
C ALA A 219 16.40 15.90 -4.24
N THR A 220 16.48 16.73 -5.27
CA THR A 220 17.09 16.38 -6.56
C THR A 220 18.19 17.35 -6.89
N SER A 221 19.33 16.82 -7.34
CA SER A 221 20.46 17.58 -7.85
C SER A 221 20.78 17.20 -9.29
N PHE A 222 21.16 18.20 -10.09
CA PHE A 222 21.57 18.05 -11.49
C PHE A 222 23.02 18.45 -11.65
N LYS A 223 23.81 17.63 -12.33
CA LYS A 223 25.15 17.94 -12.81
C LYS A 223 25.35 17.30 -14.18
N ASP A 224 26.53 17.54 -14.79
CA ASP A 224 26.87 17.00 -16.10
C ASP A 224 26.82 15.47 -16.18
N ASP A 225 26.95 14.77 -15.04
CA ASP A 225 26.83 13.31 -14.90
C ASP A 225 25.39 12.83 -14.72
N GLY A 226 24.39 13.72 -14.84
CA GLY A 226 22.97 13.42 -14.82
C GLY A 226 22.25 13.87 -13.55
N ILE A 227 21.22 13.11 -13.18
CA ILE A 227 20.29 13.42 -12.10
C ILE A 227 20.54 12.47 -10.92
N GLN A 228 20.73 13.03 -9.72
CA GLN A 228 20.70 12.29 -8.47
C GLN A 228 19.55 12.77 -7.59
N LYS A 229 18.89 11.83 -6.94
CA LYS A 229 17.69 12.07 -6.14
C LYS A 229 17.78 11.32 -4.81
N ARG A 230 17.28 11.94 -3.75
CA ARG A 230 17.06 11.29 -2.46
C ARG A 230 15.69 11.63 -1.92
N SER A 231 15.01 10.62 -1.41
CA SER A 231 13.68 10.71 -0.80
C SER A 231 13.75 10.34 0.68
N TYR A 232 12.92 10.94 1.50
CA TYR A 232 12.76 10.58 2.90
C TYR A 232 11.27 10.55 3.30
N PRO A 233 10.84 9.57 4.12
CA PRO A 233 11.62 8.39 4.55
C PRO A 233 11.69 7.31 3.47
N ASN A 234 10.89 7.41 2.41
CA ASN A 234 10.84 6.50 1.27
C ASN A 234 10.50 7.28 -0.01
N SER A 235 10.65 6.65 -1.17
CA SER A 235 10.06 7.11 -2.44
C SER A 235 8.51 7.06 -2.39
N PHE A 236 7.84 7.42 -3.48
CA PHE A 236 6.36 7.42 -3.59
C PHE A 236 5.64 8.36 -2.63
N GLY A 237 6.21 9.54 -2.36
CA GLY A 237 5.62 10.54 -1.45
C GLY A 237 5.89 10.28 0.03
N GLY A 238 6.87 9.42 0.35
CA GLY A 238 7.32 9.16 1.71
C GLY A 238 6.69 7.92 2.36
N GLN A 239 6.35 8.00 3.64
CA GLN A 239 5.69 6.92 4.38
C GLN A 239 4.19 7.16 4.45
N HIS A 240 3.42 6.09 4.32
CA HIS A 240 1.96 6.09 4.40
C HIS A 240 1.47 5.00 5.35
N ILE A 241 0.55 5.33 6.25
CA ILE A 241 -0.06 4.37 7.18
C ILE A 241 -1.57 4.61 7.33
N LEU A 242 -2.25 3.62 7.89
CA LEU A 242 -3.56 3.82 8.52
C LEU A 242 -3.34 4.50 9.88
N GLY A 243 -3.57 5.79 9.96
CA GLY A 243 -3.30 6.62 11.14
C GLY A 243 -3.59 8.09 10.85
N GLY A 244 -3.50 8.92 11.89
CA GLY A 244 -3.75 10.34 11.79
C GLY A 244 -2.48 11.19 11.58
N TYR A 245 -2.56 12.46 11.97
CA TYR A 245 -1.46 13.42 11.82
C TYR A 245 -0.23 13.09 12.69
N GLU A 246 -0.38 12.20 13.67
CA GLU A 246 0.74 11.69 14.47
C GLU A 246 1.86 11.07 13.64
N LEU A 247 1.57 10.53 12.43
CA LEU A 247 2.60 10.09 11.49
C LEU A 247 3.50 11.25 11.05
N VAL A 248 2.89 12.40 10.70
CA VAL A 248 3.62 13.58 10.22
C VAL A 248 4.58 14.10 11.29
N GLU A 249 4.12 14.12 12.54
CA GLU A 249 4.94 14.53 13.68
C GLU A 249 6.09 13.55 13.93
N PHE A 250 5.81 12.25 13.84
CA PHE A 250 6.79 11.19 14.03
C PHE A 250 7.92 11.21 12.99
N LEU A 251 7.61 11.58 11.75
CA LEU A 251 8.60 11.57 10.66
C LEU A 251 9.58 12.75 10.71
N GLU A 252 9.37 13.76 11.52
CA GLU A 252 10.33 14.87 11.75
C GLU A 252 10.94 15.41 10.45
N LEU A 253 10.11 15.65 9.42
CA LEU A 253 10.55 16.00 8.07
C LEU A 253 11.58 17.13 8.03
N LEU A 254 11.41 18.15 8.90
CA LEU A 254 12.29 19.32 8.94
C LEU A 254 13.71 18.95 9.39
N GLU A 255 13.84 17.98 10.29
CA GLU A 255 15.14 17.52 10.81
C GLU A 255 15.90 16.69 9.77
N HIS A 256 15.18 15.89 8.98
CA HIS A 256 15.76 15.04 7.95
C HIS A 256 16.00 15.74 6.60
N ALA A 257 15.40 16.89 6.38
CA ALA A 257 15.48 17.61 5.11
C ALA A 257 16.93 17.98 4.69
N PRO A 258 17.80 18.53 5.57
CA PRO A 258 19.18 18.86 5.18
C PRO A 258 19.98 17.61 4.77
N GLN A 259 19.94 16.53 5.55
CA GLN A 259 20.68 15.30 5.26
C GLN A 259 20.24 14.69 3.92
N THR A 260 18.92 14.62 3.67
CA THR A 260 18.38 14.10 2.39
C THR A 260 18.91 14.90 1.21
N ALA A 261 18.98 16.22 1.36
CA ALA A 261 19.51 17.13 0.35
C ALA A 261 21.02 16.95 0.14
N GLU A 262 21.80 16.86 1.21
CA GLU A 262 23.25 16.61 1.17
C GLU A 262 23.59 15.29 0.48
N GLU A 263 22.86 14.22 0.80
CA GLU A 263 23.01 12.91 0.16
C GLU A 263 22.74 12.99 -1.36
N SER A 264 21.73 13.73 -1.82
CA SER A 264 21.45 13.90 -3.25
C SER A 264 22.59 14.56 -4.01
N VAL A 265 23.28 15.52 -3.37
CA VAL A 265 24.45 16.20 -3.95
C VAL A 265 25.70 15.33 -3.88
N ALA A 266 25.92 14.62 -2.77
CA ALA A 266 27.07 13.75 -2.55
C ALA A 266 27.11 12.57 -3.53
N LEU A 267 25.96 12.07 -3.95
CA LEU A 267 25.86 10.97 -4.92
C LEU A 267 26.55 11.27 -6.26
N HIS A 268 26.67 12.52 -6.69
CA HIS A 268 27.41 12.87 -7.91
C HIS A 268 28.90 12.50 -7.83
N SER A 269 29.48 12.59 -6.63
CA SER A 269 30.89 12.22 -6.40
C SER A 269 31.06 10.74 -6.05
N ALA A 270 29.98 10.00 -5.87
CA ALA A 270 30.03 8.58 -5.58
C ALA A 270 30.44 7.77 -6.83
N PRO A 271 31.17 6.65 -6.67
CA PRO A 271 31.42 5.74 -7.78
C PRO A 271 30.16 5.13 -8.33
N GLN A 272 30.16 4.84 -9.63
CA GLN A 272 29.08 4.11 -10.29
C GLN A 272 28.96 2.69 -9.73
N CYS A 273 27.72 2.19 -9.60
CA CYS A 273 27.46 0.80 -9.23
C CYS A 273 28.18 -0.16 -10.20
N PRO A 274 29.03 -1.09 -9.70
CA PRO A 274 29.72 -2.04 -10.57
C PRO A 274 28.75 -3.07 -11.16
N ALA A 275 29.02 -3.51 -12.38
CA ALA A 275 28.34 -4.65 -12.99
C ALA A 275 29.04 -5.94 -12.59
N LYS A 276 28.40 -6.76 -11.75
CA LYS A 276 28.94 -8.05 -11.27
C LYS A 276 27.85 -8.97 -10.75
N ILE A 277 28.18 -10.22 -10.55
CA ILE A 277 27.40 -11.11 -9.67
C ILE A 277 27.97 -10.99 -8.26
N GLY A 278 27.12 -10.77 -7.26
CA GLY A 278 27.59 -10.55 -5.90
C GLY A 278 26.51 -10.59 -4.84
N THR A 279 26.87 -10.21 -3.65
CA THR A 279 25.95 -10.11 -2.50
C THR A 279 25.34 -8.71 -2.46
N ILE A 280 24.02 -8.66 -2.20
CA ILE A 280 23.34 -7.42 -1.87
C ILE A 280 22.65 -7.52 -0.51
N ILE A 281 22.51 -6.38 0.14
CA ILE A 281 21.63 -6.22 1.30
C ILE A 281 20.57 -5.20 0.87
N LEU A 282 19.30 -5.58 0.90
CA LEU A 282 18.21 -4.64 0.65
C LEU A 282 17.76 -4.02 1.96
N GLY A 283 17.71 -2.69 2.03
CA GLY A 283 17.03 -1.97 3.09
C GLY A 283 15.54 -2.25 3.10
N GLY A 284 14.88 -2.06 4.24
CA GLY A 284 13.47 -2.42 4.41
C GLY A 284 12.54 -1.75 3.41
N SER A 285 12.79 -0.49 3.05
CA SER A 285 11.95 0.25 2.09
C SER A 285 12.02 -0.34 0.68
N GLN A 286 13.22 -0.68 0.20
CA GLN A 286 13.42 -1.34 -1.09
C GLN A 286 12.88 -2.76 -1.09
N LEU A 287 13.08 -3.50 0.02
CA LEU A 287 12.57 -4.86 0.16
C LEU A 287 11.03 -4.89 0.20
N GLY A 288 10.38 -3.86 0.76
CA GLY A 288 8.93 -3.68 0.68
C GLY A 288 8.42 -3.66 -0.76
N LEU A 289 9.09 -2.93 -1.67
CA LEU A 289 8.73 -2.95 -3.09
C LEU A 289 9.06 -4.29 -3.77
N GLN A 290 10.18 -4.93 -3.41
CA GLN A 290 10.51 -6.28 -3.90
C GLN A 290 9.41 -7.28 -3.56
N ILE A 291 8.88 -7.24 -2.32
CA ILE A 291 7.75 -8.05 -1.87
C ILE A 291 6.50 -7.72 -2.69
N HIS A 292 6.19 -6.42 -2.85
CA HIS A 292 5.03 -5.94 -3.61
C HIS A 292 4.96 -6.56 -4.99
N GLU A 293 6.05 -6.45 -5.74
CA GLU A 293 6.10 -6.82 -7.16
C GLU A 293 6.27 -8.34 -7.36
N SER A 294 7.17 -8.96 -6.60
CA SER A 294 7.56 -10.35 -6.85
C SER A 294 6.84 -11.38 -5.97
N ILE A 295 6.07 -10.97 -4.95
CA ILE A 295 5.23 -11.85 -4.13
C ILE A 295 3.78 -11.37 -4.15
N GLY A 296 3.54 -10.11 -3.85
CA GLY A 296 2.21 -9.55 -3.67
C GLY A 296 1.30 -9.68 -4.89
N HIS A 297 1.76 -9.25 -6.05
CA HIS A 297 0.98 -9.38 -7.28
C HIS A 297 0.83 -10.82 -7.80
N PRO A 298 1.86 -11.69 -7.78
CA PRO A 298 1.69 -13.07 -8.25
C PRO A 298 0.64 -13.89 -7.50
N ILE A 299 0.41 -13.59 -6.21
CA ILE A 299 -0.52 -14.35 -5.37
C ILE A 299 -1.98 -13.89 -5.46
N GLU A 300 -2.30 -12.86 -6.23
CA GLU A 300 -3.67 -12.41 -6.47
C GLU A 300 -4.39 -13.44 -7.36
N LEU A 301 -5.38 -14.16 -6.81
CA LEU A 301 -5.95 -15.35 -7.47
C LEU A 301 -6.71 -15.01 -8.76
N ASP A 302 -7.34 -13.84 -8.86
CA ASP A 302 -7.96 -13.36 -10.10
C ASP A 302 -6.93 -13.18 -11.23
N ARG A 303 -5.70 -12.75 -10.89
CA ARG A 303 -4.58 -12.68 -11.82
C ARG A 303 -4.13 -14.08 -12.27
N VAL A 304 -4.00 -15.02 -11.32
CA VAL A 304 -3.66 -16.42 -11.61
C VAL A 304 -4.69 -17.07 -12.54
N LEU A 305 -5.97 -16.75 -12.34
CA LEU A 305 -7.08 -17.23 -13.18
C LEU A 305 -7.23 -16.46 -14.51
N GLY A 306 -6.36 -15.49 -14.79
CA GLY A 306 -6.32 -14.76 -16.06
C GLY A 306 -7.36 -13.63 -16.19
N GLN A 307 -8.03 -13.23 -15.11
CA GLN A 307 -9.03 -12.16 -15.14
C GLN A 307 -8.41 -10.76 -15.37
N GLU A 308 -7.12 -10.59 -15.09
CA GLU A 308 -6.35 -9.36 -15.25
C GLU A 308 -5.46 -9.35 -16.52
N ALA A 309 -5.51 -10.40 -17.36
CA ALA A 309 -4.57 -10.63 -18.46
C ALA A 309 -4.48 -9.47 -19.48
N ASN A 310 -5.57 -8.75 -19.69
CA ASN A 310 -5.62 -7.67 -20.69
C ASN A 310 -4.96 -6.36 -20.23
N PHE A 311 -4.75 -6.17 -18.93
CA PHE A 311 -4.25 -4.90 -18.40
C PHE A 311 -3.01 -5.08 -17.52
N ALA A 312 -3.11 -5.85 -16.45
CA ALA A 312 -2.07 -5.95 -15.43
C ALA A 312 -1.24 -7.23 -15.54
N GLY A 313 -1.43 -8.02 -16.61
CA GLY A 313 -0.73 -9.26 -16.88
C GLY A 313 -1.31 -10.46 -16.12
N THR A 314 -0.53 -11.55 -16.12
CA THR A 314 -0.88 -12.81 -15.47
C THR A 314 0.03 -13.07 -14.26
N SER A 315 0.13 -14.29 -13.81
CA SER A 315 1.08 -14.74 -12.80
C SER A 315 1.95 -15.87 -13.35
N PHE A 316 3.19 -15.99 -12.83
CA PHE A 316 3.96 -17.22 -13.04
C PHE A 316 3.46 -18.37 -12.16
N LEU A 317 2.70 -18.04 -11.10
CA LEU A 317 2.09 -19.04 -10.24
C LEU A 317 0.89 -19.69 -10.93
N THR A 318 0.75 -21.00 -10.71
CA THR A 318 -0.34 -21.83 -11.19
C THR A 318 -0.94 -22.62 -10.03
N LEU A 319 -2.18 -23.09 -10.15
CA LEU A 319 -2.91 -23.71 -9.03
C LEU A 319 -2.22 -24.99 -8.51
N ASP A 320 -1.56 -25.74 -9.36
CA ASP A 320 -0.82 -26.96 -9.02
C ASP A 320 0.45 -26.69 -8.20
N GLN A 321 0.94 -25.46 -8.20
CA GLN A 321 2.12 -25.07 -7.41
C GLN A 321 1.79 -24.82 -5.92
N LEU A 322 0.52 -24.68 -5.57
CA LEU A 322 0.11 -24.49 -4.17
C LEU A 322 0.54 -25.69 -3.32
N ASN A 323 1.28 -25.44 -2.24
CA ASN A 323 1.90 -26.43 -1.35
C ASN A 323 3.00 -27.31 -1.98
N HIS A 324 3.48 -26.99 -3.18
CA HIS A 324 4.51 -27.75 -3.88
C HIS A 324 5.72 -26.91 -4.32
N LEU A 325 5.51 -25.63 -4.62
CA LEU A 325 6.58 -24.76 -5.10
C LEU A 325 7.52 -24.35 -3.97
N ARG A 326 8.82 -24.61 -4.15
CA ARG A 326 9.88 -23.97 -3.37
C ARG A 326 10.06 -22.53 -3.87
N TYR A 327 9.40 -21.60 -3.20
CA TYR A 327 9.40 -20.19 -3.60
C TYR A 327 10.68 -19.47 -3.19
N ALA A 328 11.17 -19.79 -1.99
CA ALA A 328 12.23 -19.05 -1.33
C ALA A 328 13.12 -19.99 -0.47
N SER A 329 14.20 -19.47 0.08
CA SER A 329 15.00 -20.17 1.08
C SER A 329 14.17 -20.50 2.35
N PRO A 330 14.57 -21.52 3.15
CA PRO A 330 13.80 -21.95 4.30
C PRO A 330 13.57 -20.92 5.40
N ILE A 331 14.38 -19.87 5.43
CA ILE A 331 14.25 -18.80 6.44
C ILE A 331 13.19 -17.76 6.08
N VAL A 332 12.70 -17.78 4.83
CA VAL A 332 11.73 -16.79 4.32
C VAL A 332 10.31 -17.23 4.68
N ASN A 333 9.66 -16.38 5.46
CA ASN A 333 8.25 -16.51 5.82
C ASN A 333 7.53 -15.22 5.46
N VAL A 334 6.47 -15.31 4.66
CA VAL A 334 5.68 -14.16 4.20
C VAL A 334 4.22 -14.37 4.53
N VAL A 335 3.58 -13.36 5.07
CA VAL A 335 2.15 -13.34 5.39
C VAL A 335 1.44 -12.19 4.69
N ALA A 336 0.16 -12.37 4.41
CA ALA A 336 -0.77 -11.29 4.07
C ALA A 336 -1.69 -11.05 5.26
N ASP A 337 -1.45 -9.99 6.03
CA ASP A 337 -2.16 -9.71 7.27
C ASP A 337 -2.92 -8.39 7.19
N ALA A 338 -4.26 -8.48 7.15
CA ALA A 338 -5.14 -7.31 7.16
C ALA A 338 -5.49 -6.82 8.57
N ARG A 339 -5.12 -7.58 9.61
CA ARG A 339 -5.42 -7.25 11.00
C ARG A 339 -4.49 -6.15 11.53
N SER A 340 -4.88 -5.51 12.62
CA SER A 340 -4.10 -4.43 13.22
C SER A 340 -2.99 -4.89 14.19
N GLU A 341 -2.84 -6.20 14.43
CA GLU A 341 -1.91 -6.75 15.41
C GLU A 341 -0.43 -6.42 15.11
N HIS A 342 -0.07 -6.30 13.85
CA HIS A 342 1.30 -6.02 13.40
C HIS A 342 1.48 -4.58 12.87
N GLY A 343 0.59 -3.68 13.28
CA GLY A 343 0.66 -2.28 12.97
C GLY A 343 -0.38 -1.81 11.93
N PRO A 344 -0.63 -0.50 11.88
CA PRO A 344 -1.66 0.09 11.06
C PRO A 344 -1.16 0.37 9.63
N GLY A 345 -0.97 -0.68 8.82
CA GLY A 345 -0.60 -0.55 7.41
C GLY A 345 -1.76 -0.11 6.51
N LEU A 346 -1.45 0.28 5.27
CA LEU A 346 -2.47 0.68 4.29
C LEU A 346 -3.42 -0.45 3.90
N GLY A 347 -3.01 -1.70 4.14
CA GLY A 347 -3.82 -2.90 3.93
C GLY A 347 -4.62 -3.36 5.15
N THR A 348 -4.70 -2.56 6.21
CA THR A 348 -5.42 -2.90 7.45
C THR A 348 -6.88 -2.44 7.41
N PHE A 349 -7.77 -3.34 7.82
CA PHE A 349 -9.21 -3.13 7.97
C PHE A 349 -9.78 -4.22 8.91
N ALA A 350 -11.04 -4.08 9.34
CA ALA A 350 -11.71 -5.15 10.08
C ALA A 350 -12.43 -6.14 9.16
N TYR A 351 -13.01 -5.64 8.07
CA TYR A 351 -13.73 -6.42 7.07
C TYR A 351 -13.36 -5.93 5.67
N ASP A 352 -13.25 -6.86 4.73
CA ASP A 352 -13.10 -6.53 3.32
C ASP A 352 -14.41 -6.02 2.69
N ASP A 353 -14.37 -5.68 1.39
CA ASP A 353 -15.54 -5.15 0.68
C ASP A 353 -16.55 -6.23 0.24
N GLU A 354 -16.41 -7.48 0.71
CA GLU A 354 -17.40 -8.56 0.67
C GLU A 354 -17.96 -8.88 2.07
N GLY A 355 -17.56 -8.14 3.11
CA GLY A 355 -17.95 -8.36 4.50
C GLY A 355 -17.24 -9.53 5.17
N VAL A 356 -16.13 -10.00 4.62
CA VAL A 356 -15.31 -11.06 5.18
C VAL A 356 -14.36 -10.45 6.22
N PRO A 357 -14.28 -10.99 7.45
CA PRO A 357 -13.35 -10.50 8.46
C PRO A 357 -11.90 -10.55 8.02
N ALA A 358 -11.11 -9.58 8.46
CA ALA A 358 -9.68 -9.53 8.25
C ALA A 358 -8.98 -10.79 8.75
N GLN A 359 -8.05 -11.30 7.96
CA GLN A 359 -7.31 -12.52 8.25
C GLN A 359 -5.81 -12.29 8.10
N CYS A 360 -5.03 -13.20 8.69
CA CYS A 360 -3.62 -13.41 8.38
C CYS A 360 -3.47 -14.71 7.58
N ILE A 361 -3.02 -14.59 6.36
CA ILE A 361 -2.85 -15.71 5.42
C ILE A 361 -1.36 -15.99 5.30
N ASP A 362 -0.94 -17.24 5.53
CA ASP A 362 0.41 -17.66 5.19
C ASP A 362 0.55 -17.73 3.66
N ILE A 363 1.45 -16.93 3.12
CA ILE A 363 1.77 -16.90 1.69
C ILE A 363 2.98 -17.79 1.38
N ILE A 364 4.03 -17.61 2.17
CA ILE A 364 5.23 -18.45 2.13
C ILE A 364 5.52 -18.86 3.57
N ARG A 365 5.66 -20.16 3.80
CA ARG A 365 6.05 -20.70 5.10
C ARG A 365 7.26 -21.61 4.89
N ASP A 366 8.35 -21.32 5.62
CA ASP A 366 9.62 -22.05 5.53
C ASP A 366 10.12 -22.20 4.08
N GLY A 367 9.92 -21.13 3.28
CA GLY A 367 10.26 -21.04 1.88
C GLY A 367 9.31 -21.72 0.90
N GLU A 368 8.25 -22.39 1.36
CA GLU A 368 7.26 -23.05 0.49
C GLU A 368 6.02 -22.17 0.28
N PHE A 369 5.52 -22.18 -0.95
CA PHE A 369 4.30 -21.43 -1.31
C PHE A 369 3.05 -22.08 -0.70
N ARG A 370 2.25 -21.29 0.06
CA ARG A 370 1.13 -21.80 0.86
C ARG A 370 -0.22 -21.17 0.58
N GLY A 371 -0.30 -20.00 -0.03
CA GLY A 371 -1.59 -19.33 -0.13
C GLY A 371 -1.70 -18.25 -1.19
N TYR A 372 -2.94 -18.02 -1.61
CA TYR A 372 -3.37 -16.93 -2.49
C TYR A 372 -4.21 -15.89 -1.76
N LEU A 373 -4.24 -14.68 -2.29
CA LEU A 373 -5.28 -13.71 -1.98
C LEU A 373 -6.53 -14.05 -2.79
N SER A 374 -7.68 -14.17 -2.13
CA SER A 374 -8.91 -14.66 -2.75
C SER A 374 -10.15 -13.85 -2.38
N SER A 375 -11.14 -13.86 -3.27
CA SER A 375 -12.52 -13.44 -3.02
C SER A 375 -13.38 -14.63 -2.63
N ARG A 376 -14.65 -14.41 -2.28
CA ARG A 376 -15.62 -15.48 -2.05
C ARG A 376 -15.86 -16.30 -3.33
N GLU A 377 -15.85 -15.65 -4.49
CA GLU A 377 -16.02 -16.33 -5.79
C GLU A 377 -14.79 -17.16 -6.17
N THR A 378 -13.59 -16.58 -6.12
CA THR A 378 -12.37 -17.31 -6.51
C THR A 378 -12.02 -18.41 -5.52
N ALA A 379 -12.35 -18.25 -4.24
CA ALA A 379 -12.22 -19.32 -3.25
C ALA A 379 -13.10 -20.52 -3.59
N GLU A 380 -14.33 -20.30 -4.04
CA GLU A 380 -15.23 -21.36 -4.49
C GLU A 380 -14.67 -22.09 -5.74
N LEU A 381 -14.14 -21.32 -6.70
CA LEU A 381 -13.59 -21.86 -7.95
C LEU A 381 -12.43 -22.85 -7.76
N ILE A 382 -11.64 -22.70 -6.70
CA ILE A 382 -10.49 -23.57 -6.41
C ILE A 382 -10.69 -24.46 -5.18
N GLY A 383 -11.91 -24.50 -4.65
CA GLY A 383 -12.27 -25.37 -3.54
C GLY A 383 -11.70 -24.97 -2.18
N LEU A 384 -11.41 -23.68 -1.96
CA LEU A 384 -11.11 -23.17 -0.62
C LEU A 384 -12.41 -23.08 0.18
N GLY A 385 -12.38 -23.52 1.41
CA GLY A 385 -13.58 -23.50 2.28
C GLY A 385 -14.01 -22.09 2.72
N ARG A 386 -13.13 -21.07 2.53
CA ARG A 386 -13.38 -19.68 2.90
C ARG A 386 -12.61 -18.71 2.02
N SER A 387 -13.15 -17.50 1.86
CA SER A 387 -12.41 -16.36 1.25
C SER A 387 -11.25 -15.92 2.12
N GLY A 388 -10.17 -15.47 1.50
CA GLY A 388 -9.05 -14.83 2.20
C GLY A 388 -9.38 -13.44 2.77
N GLY A 389 -10.56 -12.88 2.47
CA GLY A 389 -10.95 -11.56 2.95
C GLY A 389 -10.07 -10.46 2.35
N THR A 390 -9.88 -10.46 1.03
CA THR A 390 -8.96 -9.53 0.37
C THR A 390 -9.60 -8.69 -0.73
N MET A 391 -10.94 -8.67 -0.77
CA MET A 391 -11.69 -7.84 -1.71
C MET A 391 -11.69 -6.38 -1.27
N ARG A 392 -11.20 -5.49 -2.11
CA ARG A 392 -11.08 -4.06 -1.80
C ARG A 392 -11.51 -3.21 -2.98
N THR A 393 -11.96 -1.98 -2.71
CA THR A 393 -12.33 -1.00 -3.73
C THR A 393 -11.74 0.38 -3.43
N GLU A 394 -11.45 1.13 -4.48
CA GLU A 394 -10.99 2.52 -4.37
C GLU A 394 -12.10 3.47 -3.87
N GLY A 395 -13.36 3.20 -4.24
CA GLY A 395 -14.48 4.05 -3.88
C GLY A 395 -15.84 3.42 -4.17
N TRP A 396 -16.91 4.11 -3.78
CA TRP A 396 -18.29 3.66 -3.93
C TRP A 396 -18.69 3.36 -5.38
N ASN A 397 -18.08 4.04 -6.35
CA ASN A 397 -18.38 3.91 -7.79
C ASN A 397 -17.50 2.87 -8.50
N ARG A 398 -16.87 1.97 -7.74
CA ARG A 398 -15.97 0.95 -8.27
C ARG A 398 -16.39 -0.45 -7.84
N LEU A 399 -16.18 -1.42 -8.73
CA LEU A 399 -16.36 -2.83 -8.41
C LEU A 399 -15.19 -3.31 -7.52
N PRO A 400 -15.45 -4.00 -6.39
CA PRO A 400 -14.38 -4.62 -5.61
C PRO A 400 -13.60 -5.65 -6.42
N MET A 401 -12.32 -5.76 -6.12
CA MET A 401 -11.42 -6.77 -6.70
C MET A 401 -10.44 -7.28 -5.65
N ILE A 402 -9.80 -8.41 -5.91
CA ILE A 402 -8.74 -8.94 -5.05
C ILE A 402 -7.59 -7.94 -5.03
N ARG A 403 -7.14 -7.55 -3.83
CA ARG A 403 -6.02 -6.63 -3.63
C ARG A 403 -5.15 -7.09 -2.48
N MET A 404 -3.87 -6.78 -2.57
CA MET A 404 -2.96 -6.95 -1.44
C MET A 404 -3.49 -6.25 -0.19
N THR A 405 -3.31 -6.90 0.93
CA THR A 405 -3.44 -6.34 2.28
C THR A 405 -2.07 -5.82 2.74
N ASN A 406 -1.58 -6.17 3.94
CA ASN A 406 -0.19 -5.97 4.29
C ASN A 406 0.55 -7.28 4.01
N VAL A 407 1.18 -7.36 2.84
CA VAL A 407 2.01 -8.53 2.45
C VAL A 407 3.41 -8.31 2.97
N SER A 408 3.81 -9.07 4.00
CA SER A 408 4.96 -8.74 4.83
C SER A 408 5.90 -9.93 5.02
N LEU A 409 7.19 -9.68 4.90
CA LEU A 409 8.24 -10.59 5.34
C LEU A 409 8.29 -10.61 6.87
N ARG A 410 8.24 -11.79 7.47
CA ARG A 410 8.42 -11.93 8.92
C ARG A 410 9.86 -11.60 9.31
N PRO A 411 10.07 -10.93 10.47
CA PRO A 411 11.41 -10.63 10.95
C PRO A 411 12.20 -11.91 11.24
N GLY A 412 13.51 -11.85 10.98
CA GLY A 412 14.47 -12.90 11.30
C GLY A 412 15.22 -12.65 12.60
N PRO A 413 16.32 -13.38 12.84
CA PRO A 413 17.05 -13.30 14.11
C PRO A 413 18.23 -12.30 14.10
N TRP A 414 18.55 -11.65 12.97
CA TRP A 414 19.70 -10.79 12.84
C TRP A 414 19.43 -9.35 13.32
N THR A 415 20.43 -8.67 13.83
CA THR A 415 20.46 -7.20 13.86
C THR A 415 21.18 -6.70 12.60
N LEU A 416 20.88 -5.49 12.15
CA LEU A 416 21.56 -4.92 10.99
C LEU A 416 23.08 -4.84 11.24
N GLU A 417 23.50 -4.51 12.46
CA GLU A 417 24.92 -4.44 12.84
C GLU A 417 25.60 -5.80 12.66
N ASN A 418 25.01 -6.89 13.19
CA ASN A 418 25.56 -8.24 13.08
C ASN A 418 25.54 -8.75 11.63
N LEU A 419 24.48 -8.45 10.88
CA LEU A 419 24.39 -8.81 9.46
C LEU A 419 25.47 -8.12 8.63
N LEU A 420 25.75 -6.84 8.88
CA LEU A 420 26.86 -6.13 8.25
C LEU A 420 28.20 -6.74 8.66
N ALA A 421 28.43 -6.98 9.96
CA ALA A 421 29.68 -7.55 10.47
C ALA A 421 29.99 -8.95 9.89
N ASP A 422 28.95 -9.76 9.61
CA ASP A 422 29.05 -11.08 8.97
C ASP A 422 29.18 -11.01 7.45
N THR A 423 29.21 -9.81 6.85
CA THR A 423 29.24 -9.62 5.41
C THR A 423 30.59 -9.07 4.97
N ASP A 424 31.39 -9.91 4.31
CA ASP A 424 32.71 -9.49 3.85
C ASP A 424 32.65 -8.47 2.71
N GLU A 425 31.84 -8.75 1.68
CA GLU A 425 31.61 -7.86 0.55
C GLU A 425 30.14 -7.87 0.11
N ALA A 426 29.51 -6.68 0.03
CA ALA A 426 28.16 -6.48 -0.49
C ALA A 426 27.92 -5.04 -0.94
N ILE A 427 26.75 -4.80 -1.58
CA ILE A 427 26.17 -3.47 -1.73
C ILE A 427 24.87 -3.44 -0.94
N LEU A 428 24.80 -2.56 0.07
CA LEU A 428 23.55 -2.22 0.74
C LEU A 428 22.81 -1.23 -0.17
N MET A 429 21.59 -1.56 -0.56
CA MET A 429 20.73 -0.78 -1.48
C MET A 429 19.46 -0.37 -0.78
N ASP A 430 19.08 0.91 -0.89
CA ASP A 430 17.89 1.41 -0.21
C ASP A 430 17.16 2.48 -1.01
N THR A 431 15.87 2.62 -0.74
CA THR A 431 14.93 3.57 -1.36
C THR A 431 14.78 3.37 -2.86
N ASN A 432 13.63 2.98 -3.31
CA ASN A 432 13.38 2.71 -4.73
C ASN A 432 13.56 3.95 -5.61
N ARG A 433 14.25 3.78 -6.74
CA ARG A 433 14.36 4.78 -7.80
C ARG A 433 13.50 4.44 -9.02
N SER A 434 13.60 3.20 -9.47
CA SER A 434 12.81 2.68 -10.59
C SER A 434 12.72 1.16 -10.53
N TRP A 435 11.69 0.61 -11.17
CA TRP A 435 11.51 -0.83 -11.26
C TRP A 435 10.91 -1.21 -12.61
N SER A 436 11.18 -2.44 -13.02
CA SER A 436 10.55 -3.11 -14.14
C SER A 436 10.39 -4.58 -13.79
N ILE A 437 9.26 -5.15 -14.14
CA ILE A 437 8.98 -6.56 -13.96
C ILE A 437 8.07 -7.02 -15.10
N ASP A 438 8.23 -8.26 -15.56
CA ASP A 438 7.41 -8.80 -16.64
C ASP A 438 5.94 -9.03 -16.22
N ASP A 439 5.07 -9.22 -17.20
CA ASP A 439 3.62 -9.40 -16.98
C ASP A 439 3.29 -10.62 -16.09
N ARG A 440 4.17 -11.63 -16.07
CA ARG A 440 4.06 -12.80 -15.22
C ARG A 440 4.61 -12.61 -13.81
N ARG A 441 5.28 -11.48 -13.53
CA ARG A 441 5.94 -11.19 -12.26
C ARG A 441 7.10 -12.14 -11.94
N TYR A 442 7.79 -12.61 -12.95
CA TYR A 442 8.83 -13.61 -12.85
C TYR A 442 10.24 -13.07 -13.04
N GLN A 443 10.44 -12.16 -14.02
CA GLN A 443 11.73 -11.51 -14.28
C GLN A 443 11.66 -10.05 -13.92
N PHE A 444 12.62 -9.56 -13.13
CA PHE A 444 12.63 -8.19 -12.65
C PHE A 444 13.99 -7.51 -12.78
N GLN A 445 13.95 -6.18 -12.85
CA GLN A 445 15.11 -5.29 -12.71
C GLN A 445 14.68 -4.08 -11.89
N PHE A 446 15.37 -3.84 -10.77
CA PHE A 446 15.08 -2.73 -9.87
C PHE A 446 16.34 -1.88 -9.67
N SER A 447 16.13 -0.58 -9.40
CA SER A 447 17.19 0.32 -9.00
C SER A 447 16.79 1.10 -7.75
N THR A 448 17.82 1.50 -6.99
CA THR A 448 17.64 2.29 -5.78
C THR A 448 18.25 3.68 -5.92
N GLU A 449 17.82 4.61 -5.08
CA GLU A 449 18.34 5.97 -5.07
C GLU A 449 19.78 6.01 -4.56
N ILE A 450 20.11 5.14 -3.62
CA ILE A 450 21.42 5.08 -2.97
C ILE A 450 21.85 3.63 -2.74
N GLY A 451 23.13 3.40 -2.84
CA GLY A 451 23.79 2.20 -2.35
C GLY A 451 24.99 2.55 -1.46
N TRP A 452 25.43 1.57 -0.70
CA TRP A 452 26.62 1.67 0.12
C TRP A 452 27.48 0.41 -0.06
N GLU A 453 28.76 0.63 -0.33
CA GLU A 453 29.74 -0.45 -0.35
C GLU A 453 29.94 -1.00 1.07
N ILE A 454 29.76 -2.30 1.21
CA ILE A 454 30.12 -3.04 2.44
C ILE A 454 31.41 -3.79 2.15
N LYS A 455 32.41 -3.63 3.03
CA LYS A 455 33.68 -4.33 2.93
C LYS A 455 34.26 -4.64 4.30
N GLY A 456 34.61 -5.91 4.54
CA GLY A 456 35.12 -6.38 5.83
C GLY A 456 34.17 -6.04 6.99
N GLY A 457 32.86 -6.26 6.80
CA GLY A 457 31.83 -6.00 7.81
C GLY A 457 31.48 -4.53 8.04
N LYS A 458 31.99 -3.60 7.23
CA LYS A 458 31.81 -2.16 7.45
C LYS A 458 31.19 -1.45 6.25
N LYS A 459 30.31 -0.50 6.56
CA LYS A 459 29.77 0.45 5.58
C LYS A 459 30.86 1.46 5.21
N MET A 460 31.26 1.49 3.93
CA MET A 460 32.38 2.29 3.43
C MET A 460 31.91 3.59 2.77
N ARG A 461 31.64 3.59 1.49
CA ARG A 461 31.30 4.76 0.69
C ARG A 461 29.98 4.60 -0.02
N MET A 462 29.36 5.71 -0.37
CA MET A 462 28.17 5.74 -1.23
C MET A 462 28.48 5.16 -2.61
N ILE A 463 27.45 4.55 -3.21
CA ILE A 463 27.43 4.06 -4.60
C ILE A 463 26.24 4.72 -5.28
N LYS A 464 26.47 5.33 -6.46
CA LYS A 464 25.39 5.91 -7.26
C LYS A 464 24.80 4.91 -8.25
N ASN A 465 23.51 5.11 -8.56
CA ASN A 465 22.74 4.32 -9.51
C ASN A 465 22.78 2.79 -9.25
N PRO A 466 22.63 2.34 -7.99
CA PRO A 466 22.62 0.91 -7.73
C PRO A 466 21.42 0.26 -8.37
N SER A 467 21.64 -0.90 -8.99
CA SER A 467 20.58 -1.70 -9.61
C SER A 467 20.87 -3.19 -9.46
N TYR A 468 19.81 -3.98 -9.49
CA TYR A 468 19.90 -5.44 -9.43
C TYR A 468 18.76 -6.07 -10.23
N SER A 469 18.99 -7.29 -10.70
CA SER A 469 18.01 -8.02 -11.49
C SER A 469 18.05 -9.52 -11.18
N GLY A 470 16.97 -10.21 -11.46
CA GLY A 470 16.90 -11.64 -11.23
C GLY A 470 15.59 -12.27 -11.68
N ILE A 471 15.49 -13.56 -11.39
CA ILE A 471 14.28 -14.36 -11.48
C ILE A 471 13.70 -14.49 -10.08
N THR A 472 12.41 -14.28 -9.92
CA THR A 472 11.74 -14.19 -8.62
C THR A 472 12.10 -15.35 -7.68
N THR A 473 11.94 -16.59 -8.11
CA THR A 473 12.21 -17.74 -7.23
C THR A 473 13.71 -17.92 -6.95
N GLU A 474 14.59 -17.70 -7.91
CA GLU A 474 16.04 -17.77 -7.71
C GLU A 474 16.51 -16.71 -6.71
N PHE A 475 16.01 -15.47 -6.86
CA PHE A 475 16.32 -14.37 -5.96
C PHE A 475 15.89 -14.67 -4.52
N TRP A 476 14.63 -15.09 -4.29
CA TRP A 476 14.15 -15.40 -2.95
C TRP A 476 14.83 -16.63 -2.34
N ASN A 477 15.24 -17.62 -3.15
CA ASN A 477 16.04 -18.75 -2.67
C ASN A 477 17.48 -18.38 -2.30
N SER A 478 17.99 -17.22 -2.77
CA SER A 478 19.32 -16.72 -2.40
C SER A 478 19.35 -15.92 -1.08
N CYS A 479 18.19 -15.73 -0.43
CA CYS A 479 18.09 -15.04 0.86
C CYS A 479 18.70 -15.90 1.98
N ASP A 480 19.77 -15.40 2.63
CA ASP A 480 20.48 -16.14 3.67
C ASP A 480 20.47 -15.47 5.07
N ALA A 481 20.02 -14.22 5.16
CA ALA A 481 19.87 -13.52 6.43
C ALA A 481 18.76 -12.47 6.37
N ILE A 482 17.96 -12.36 7.45
CA ILE A 482 16.87 -11.42 7.60
C ILE A 482 17.00 -10.77 8.97
N CYS A 483 16.95 -9.42 9.04
CA CYS A 483 17.00 -8.69 10.30
C CYS A 483 15.71 -8.87 11.12
N GLY A 484 15.80 -8.54 12.39
CA GLY A 484 14.79 -8.75 13.41
C GLY A 484 13.74 -7.64 13.47
N THR A 485 12.95 -7.71 14.56
CA THR A 485 11.83 -6.78 14.80
C THR A 485 12.26 -5.34 15.02
N ASP A 486 13.47 -5.11 15.51
CA ASP A 486 13.99 -3.76 15.79
C ASP A 486 14.27 -2.98 14.50
N ASP A 487 14.52 -3.68 13.39
CA ASP A 487 14.74 -3.10 12.06
C ASP A 487 13.51 -3.23 11.14
N TRP A 488 12.43 -3.86 11.65
CA TRP A 488 11.24 -4.11 10.83
C TRP A 488 10.31 -2.90 10.78
N VAL A 489 9.92 -2.49 9.59
CA VAL A 489 9.00 -1.38 9.34
C VAL A 489 7.90 -1.81 8.38
N LEU A 490 6.66 -1.42 8.67
CA LEU A 490 5.53 -1.60 7.76
C LEU A 490 5.46 -0.41 6.80
N TRP A 491 6.02 -0.60 5.61
CA TRP A 491 6.09 0.41 4.55
C TRP A 491 4.77 0.52 3.78
N GLY A 492 4.30 1.74 3.55
CA GLY A 492 3.10 1.99 2.76
C GLY A 492 3.43 2.27 1.30
N THR A 493 2.76 1.56 0.39
CA THR A 493 2.74 1.84 -1.06
C THR A 493 1.36 2.41 -1.42
N PRO A 494 1.22 3.73 -1.63
CA PRO A 494 -0.09 4.37 -1.73
C PRO A 494 -0.78 4.19 -3.10
N ASN A 495 -0.03 3.89 -4.15
CA ASN A 495 -0.41 4.03 -5.55
C ASN A 495 -0.41 2.72 -6.35
N CYS A 496 -0.72 1.60 -5.71
CA CYS A 496 -0.83 0.32 -6.41
C CYS A 496 -2.06 0.30 -7.34
N GLY A 497 -1.81 0.23 -8.66
CA GLY A 497 -2.85 0.19 -9.69
C GLY A 497 -3.22 -1.23 -10.12
N LYS A 498 -4.52 -1.49 -10.35
CA LYS A 498 -5.04 -2.75 -10.89
C LYS A 498 -6.43 -2.56 -11.51
N GLY A 499 -6.81 -3.44 -12.42
CA GLY A 499 -8.19 -3.58 -12.94
C GLY A 499 -8.49 -2.82 -14.21
N GLN A 500 -9.72 -3.06 -14.72
CA GLN A 500 -10.32 -2.42 -15.88
C GLN A 500 -11.78 -2.03 -15.56
N PRO A 501 -12.07 -0.74 -15.35
CA PRO A 501 -11.13 0.39 -15.32
C PRO A 501 -10.19 0.33 -14.12
N MET A 502 -9.00 0.94 -14.28
CA MET A 502 -7.97 0.95 -13.25
C MET A 502 -8.46 1.58 -11.95
N GLN A 503 -8.12 0.92 -10.84
CA GLN A 503 -8.31 1.41 -9.47
C GLN A 503 -6.95 1.50 -8.79
N THR A 504 -6.74 2.57 -8.02
CA THR A 504 -5.53 2.80 -7.25
C THR A 504 -5.80 2.63 -5.76
N MET A 505 -5.05 1.75 -5.11
CA MET A 505 -5.19 1.51 -3.67
C MET A 505 -3.86 1.40 -2.97
N GLY A 506 -3.85 1.82 -1.69
CA GLY A 506 -2.70 1.64 -0.83
C GLY A 506 -2.58 0.19 -0.32
N THR A 507 -1.34 -0.28 -0.24
CA THR A 507 -0.95 -1.60 0.29
C THR A 507 0.18 -1.44 1.30
N GLY A 508 0.29 -2.34 2.27
CA GLY A 508 1.37 -2.35 3.25
C GLY A 508 2.37 -3.47 2.97
N HIS A 509 3.66 -3.23 3.27
CA HIS A 509 4.71 -4.23 3.13
C HIS A 509 5.67 -4.14 4.30
N GLY A 510 5.50 -5.02 5.27
CA GLY A 510 6.43 -5.13 6.40
C GLY A 510 7.72 -5.80 5.96
N ALA A 511 8.84 -5.16 6.25
CA ALA A 511 10.15 -5.71 5.95
C ALA A 511 11.22 -5.11 6.87
N SER A 512 12.19 -5.94 7.23
CA SER A 512 13.48 -5.57 7.78
C SER A 512 14.57 -5.80 6.75
N PRO A 513 15.76 -5.21 6.86
CA PRO A 513 16.86 -5.47 5.94
C PRO A 513 17.15 -6.96 5.79
N ALA A 514 17.45 -7.40 4.55
CA ALA A 514 17.77 -8.79 4.26
C ALA A 514 18.89 -8.91 3.23
N ARG A 515 19.69 -9.99 3.34
CA ARG A 515 20.83 -10.28 2.49
C ARG A 515 20.50 -11.36 1.47
N PHE A 516 20.94 -11.13 0.23
CA PHE A 516 20.77 -12.03 -0.90
C PHE A 516 22.13 -12.30 -1.58
N ARG A 517 22.40 -13.57 -1.88
CA ARG A 517 23.65 -14.01 -2.49
C ARG A 517 23.52 -14.21 -4.00
N ASN A 518 24.64 -14.13 -4.72
CA ASN A 518 24.72 -14.43 -6.16
C ASN A 518 23.73 -13.63 -7.02
N VAL A 519 23.46 -12.39 -6.65
CA VAL A 519 22.55 -11.50 -7.37
C VAL A 519 23.29 -10.79 -8.49
N LYS A 520 22.64 -10.64 -9.65
CA LYS A 520 23.15 -9.81 -10.75
C LYS A 520 22.99 -8.34 -10.38
N ILE A 521 24.12 -7.66 -10.18
CA ILE A 521 24.23 -6.26 -9.78
C ILE A 521 24.62 -5.41 -11.00
N GLY A 522 24.11 -4.19 -11.08
CA GLY A 522 24.42 -3.23 -12.14
C GLY A 522 23.68 -3.57 -13.45
N ALA A 523 23.61 -2.56 -14.35
CA ALA A 523 23.18 -2.78 -15.72
C ALA A 523 24.45 -3.11 -16.54
N ALA A 524 24.56 -4.34 -17.02
CA ALA A 524 25.42 -4.59 -18.16
C ALA A 524 24.74 -3.96 -19.38
N PHE A 525 25.14 -2.75 -19.78
CA PHE A 525 24.92 -2.35 -21.15
C PHE A 525 25.81 -3.28 -21.98
N SER A 526 25.24 -4.30 -22.60
CA SER A 526 25.88 -4.97 -23.71
C SER A 526 25.97 -3.94 -24.84
N SER A 527 27.10 -3.30 -24.95
CA SER A 527 27.56 -2.74 -26.23
C SER A 527 27.96 -3.94 -27.09
N GLU A 528 27.05 -4.46 -27.87
CA GLU A 528 27.31 -5.14 -29.12
C GLU A 528 26.34 -4.59 -30.16
#